data_10a7f6b6e2be0f5cebc4c0c0f85265fe
#
_entry.id   10a7f6b6e2be0f5cebc4c0c0f85265fe
#
_cell.length_a   1.000
_cell.length_b   1.000
_cell.length_c   1.000
_cell.angle_alpha   90.00
_cell.angle_beta   90.00
_cell.angle_gamma   90.00
#
_symmetry.space_group_name_H-M   'P 1'
#
loop_
_entity.id
_entity.type
_entity.pdbx_description
1 polymer ?
#
loop_
_entity_poly.entity_id
_entity_poly.type
_entity_poly.pdbx_seq_one_letter_code
_entity_poly.pdbx_strand_id
1 'polypeptide(L)'
;MMAINELSIKQLFSGLYANTNINEEPMSAGRQMGAHFNTPLLNSDGTWKKLIDHKNSSSDISCTGSQMPRLLGLAQASKLYRKLDFKNSKNFSKNGNEIAWGTIGNASTSEGVFFEVLNAAGVHQVPMVISIWDDKYGISVENKDQTIKEDISEALSGFKRTPQKKGFEILTVNGWDYPDLINTYQKASDIARVEHVPVIVHVRELTQPIGHSTSGSHERYKSKDRLEWEKVNDCNLKMRQWIIDNSISNDNELTKIESQCKDYVKVSKKEA
;
A
#
# COMPACT_ATOMS: atom_id res chain seq x y z
N MET A 1 2.67 6.50 -5.12
CA MET A 1 3.65 7.27 -5.94
C MET A 1 3.57 8.77 -5.65
N MET A 2 2.42 9.42 -5.78
CA MET A 2 2.27 10.85 -5.49
C MET A 2 2.64 11.22 -4.05
N ALA A 3 2.17 10.47 -3.06
CA ALA A 3 2.48 10.73 -1.65
C ALA A 3 3.97 10.59 -1.27
N ILE A 4 4.75 9.85 -2.05
CA ILE A 4 6.21 9.73 -1.89
C ILE A 4 6.99 10.65 -2.84
N ASN A 5 6.27 11.50 -3.58
CA ASN A 5 6.82 12.50 -4.50
C ASN A 5 7.60 11.94 -5.72
N GLU A 6 7.23 10.73 -6.17
CA GLU A 6 7.84 10.07 -7.33
C GLU A 6 7.00 10.23 -8.61
N LEU A 7 5.78 10.72 -8.50
CA LEU A 7 4.86 10.95 -9.61
C LEU A 7 3.99 12.17 -9.34
N SER A 8 3.93 13.11 -10.27
CA SER A 8 3.01 14.24 -10.18
C SER A 8 1.59 13.86 -10.63
N ILE A 9 0.59 14.67 -10.24
CA ILE A 9 -0.79 14.48 -10.70
C ILE A 9 -0.88 14.67 -12.23
N LYS A 10 -0.14 15.62 -12.80
CA LYS A 10 -0.07 15.79 -14.25
C LYS A 10 0.46 14.53 -14.95
N GLN A 11 1.55 13.95 -14.47
CA GLN A 11 2.10 12.71 -15.02
C GLN A 11 1.14 11.52 -14.92
N LEU A 12 0.35 11.44 -13.83
CA LEU A 12 -0.72 10.44 -13.71
C LEU A 12 -1.74 10.59 -14.85
N PHE A 13 -2.21 11.82 -15.11
CA PHE A 13 -3.14 12.06 -16.22
C PHE A 13 -2.50 11.84 -17.57
N SER A 14 -1.22 12.21 -17.75
CA SER A 14 -0.47 11.90 -18.97
C SER A 14 -0.43 10.40 -19.26
N GLY A 15 -0.25 9.56 -18.23
CA GLY A 15 -0.36 8.12 -18.35
C GLY A 15 -1.76 7.64 -18.76
N LEU A 16 -2.81 8.22 -18.18
CA LEU A 16 -4.21 7.91 -18.54
C LEU A 16 -4.55 8.31 -19.96
N TYR A 17 -3.93 9.36 -20.49
CA TYR A 17 -4.12 9.83 -21.87
C TYR A 17 -3.15 9.21 -22.88
N ALA A 18 -2.31 8.28 -22.43
CA ALA A 18 -1.29 7.61 -23.25
C ALA A 18 -0.35 8.62 -23.95
N ASN A 19 0.08 9.65 -23.23
CA ASN A 19 1.00 10.66 -23.75
C ASN A 19 2.34 9.99 -24.09
N THR A 20 2.81 10.17 -25.33
CA THR A 20 4.03 9.51 -25.83
C THR A 20 5.32 10.25 -25.50
N ASN A 21 5.24 11.43 -24.92
CA ASN A 21 6.41 12.20 -24.51
C ASN A 21 6.95 11.68 -23.17
N ILE A 22 8.16 11.13 -23.16
CA ILE A 22 8.79 10.56 -21.96
C ILE A 22 9.02 11.58 -20.83
N ASN A 23 9.07 12.88 -21.14
CA ASN A 23 9.20 13.92 -20.12
C ASN A 23 7.87 14.21 -19.41
N GLU A 24 6.75 13.96 -20.08
CA GLU A 24 5.39 14.15 -19.55
C GLU A 24 4.84 12.87 -18.93
N GLU A 25 5.12 11.71 -19.54
CA GLU A 25 4.79 10.39 -19.04
C GLU A 25 6.09 9.55 -18.89
N PRO A 26 6.82 9.72 -17.76
CA PRO A 26 8.14 9.13 -17.58
C PRO A 26 8.14 7.62 -17.33
N MET A 27 6.98 7.00 -17.11
CA MET A 27 6.88 5.58 -16.78
C MET A 27 7.00 4.68 -18.00
N SER A 28 6.32 5.04 -19.09
CA SER A 28 6.24 4.18 -20.27
C SER A 28 6.15 4.90 -21.60
N ALA A 29 6.09 6.24 -21.62
CA ALA A 29 5.79 7.04 -22.80
C ALA A 29 4.51 6.54 -23.49
N GLY A 30 3.44 6.35 -22.72
CA GLY A 30 2.13 5.94 -23.21
C GLY A 30 1.99 4.48 -23.64
N ARG A 31 3.00 3.62 -23.37
CA ARG A 31 3.00 2.21 -23.83
C ARG A 31 2.35 1.24 -22.87
N GLN A 32 2.11 1.63 -21.62
CA GLN A 32 1.46 0.81 -20.61
C GLN A 32 0.07 1.35 -20.31
N MET A 33 -0.76 0.48 -19.75
CA MET A 33 -2.03 0.92 -19.16
C MET A 33 -1.76 1.87 -18.00
N GLY A 34 -2.64 2.83 -17.79
CA GLY A 34 -2.58 3.74 -16.66
C GLY A 34 -2.46 3.02 -15.33
N ALA A 35 -1.76 3.65 -14.39
CA ALA A 35 -1.52 3.16 -13.04
C ALA A 35 -0.49 2.01 -12.85
N HIS A 36 0.28 1.65 -13.87
CA HIS A 36 1.42 0.74 -13.73
C HIS A 36 2.72 1.53 -13.52
N PHE A 37 2.96 1.93 -12.28
CA PHE A 37 4.08 2.81 -11.94
C PHE A 37 5.27 2.06 -11.34
N ASN A 38 6.46 2.49 -11.72
CA ASN A 38 7.70 2.13 -11.05
C ASN A 38 8.64 3.33 -11.00
N THR A 39 9.49 3.35 -10.00
CA THR A 39 10.57 4.34 -9.93
C THR A 39 11.58 4.06 -11.04
N PRO A 40 11.92 5.04 -11.89
CA PRO A 40 12.97 4.87 -12.90
C PRO A 40 14.32 4.56 -12.24
N LEU A 41 14.96 3.47 -12.64
CA LEU A 41 16.17 2.96 -12.02
C LEU A 41 17.46 3.55 -12.59
N LEU A 42 17.40 4.04 -13.84
CA LEU A 42 18.56 4.55 -14.56
C LEU A 42 18.48 6.07 -14.80
N ASN A 43 19.64 6.68 -14.88
CA ASN A 43 19.82 8.03 -15.39
C ASN A 43 19.72 8.02 -16.93
N SER A 44 19.63 9.19 -17.55
CA SER A 44 19.54 9.34 -19.02
C SER A 44 20.76 8.81 -19.76
N ASP A 45 21.92 8.75 -19.09
CA ASP A 45 23.17 8.20 -19.61
C ASP A 45 23.30 6.68 -19.43
N GLY A 46 22.28 6.01 -18.93
CA GLY A 46 22.25 4.56 -18.67
C GLY A 46 22.94 4.11 -17.38
N THR A 47 23.45 5.02 -16.57
CA THR A 47 24.03 4.68 -15.27
C THR A 47 22.93 4.46 -14.23
N TRP A 48 23.23 3.65 -13.19
CA TRP A 48 22.31 3.43 -12.09
C TRP A 48 22.09 4.69 -11.26
N LYS A 49 20.84 4.99 -10.97
CA LYS A 49 20.50 5.99 -9.94
C LYS A 49 20.94 5.48 -8.57
N LYS A 50 21.16 6.40 -7.65
CA LYS A 50 21.40 6.10 -6.25
C LYS A 50 20.07 5.88 -5.53
N LEU A 51 19.54 4.67 -5.64
CA LEU A 51 18.19 4.32 -5.20
C LEU A 51 17.97 4.47 -3.68
N ILE A 52 19.03 4.43 -2.89
CA ILE A 52 18.96 4.64 -1.43
C ILE A 52 18.57 6.06 -1.04
N ASP A 53 18.68 7.03 -1.94
CA ASP A 53 18.30 8.42 -1.69
C ASP A 53 16.80 8.67 -1.98
N HIS A 54 16.09 7.65 -2.46
CA HIS A 54 14.69 7.72 -2.86
C HIS A 54 13.83 6.70 -2.13
N LYS A 55 12.53 6.96 -2.05
CA LYS A 55 11.52 5.95 -1.74
C LYS A 55 11.12 5.29 -3.04
N ASN A 56 11.48 4.03 -3.22
CA ASN A 56 11.32 3.34 -4.49
C ASN A 56 10.00 2.56 -4.55
N SER A 57 9.32 2.63 -5.68
CA SER A 57 8.20 1.78 -6.00
C SER A 57 8.61 0.80 -7.09
N SER A 58 8.38 -0.48 -6.85
CA SER A 58 8.50 -1.49 -7.91
C SER A 58 7.30 -1.43 -8.83
N SER A 59 7.50 -1.85 -10.08
CA SER A 59 6.44 -1.91 -11.08
C SER A 59 5.23 -2.71 -10.57
N ASP A 60 4.05 -2.15 -10.75
CA ASP A 60 2.80 -2.81 -10.42
C ASP A 60 2.50 -3.98 -11.38
N ILE A 61 1.63 -4.88 -10.95
CA ILE A 61 1.23 -6.06 -11.72
C ILE A 61 -0.28 -6.16 -11.71
N SER A 62 -0.90 -6.31 -12.90
CA SER A 62 -2.36 -6.32 -13.05
C SER A 62 -3.03 -7.57 -12.46
N CYS A 63 -2.36 -8.73 -12.50
CA CYS A 63 -2.95 -9.96 -11.95
C CYS A 63 -3.05 -9.87 -10.43
N THR A 64 -4.24 -10.15 -9.91
CA THR A 64 -4.53 -10.12 -8.47
C THR A 64 -3.54 -10.97 -7.68
N GLY A 65 -2.94 -10.40 -6.64
CA GLY A 65 -1.97 -11.08 -5.77
C GLY A 65 -0.56 -11.26 -6.35
N SER A 66 -0.34 -11.05 -7.65
CA SER A 66 0.96 -11.30 -8.30
C SER A 66 2.09 -10.36 -7.85
N GLN A 67 1.78 -9.25 -7.20
CA GLN A 67 2.78 -8.38 -6.58
C GLN A 67 3.46 -9.01 -5.36
N MET A 68 2.85 -10.01 -4.74
CA MET A 68 3.36 -10.64 -3.51
C MET A 68 4.71 -11.34 -3.70
N PRO A 69 4.95 -12.16 -4.74
CA PRO A 69 6.27 -12.75 -4.99
C PRO A 69 7.36 -11.71 -5.22
N ARG A 70 7.04 -10.59 -5.89
CA ARG A 70 8.00 -9.49 -6.08
C ARG A 70 8.34 -8.82 -4.75
N LEU A 71 7.34 -8.60 -3.90
CA LEU A 71 7.53 -8.06 -2.56
C LEU A 71 8.49 -8.95 -1.74
N LEU A 72 8.29 -10.28 -1.79
CA LEU A 72 9.18 -11.24 -1.17
C LEU A 72 10.61 -11.14 -1.72
N GLY A 73 10.76 -11.02 -3.04
CA GLY A 73 12.06 -10.87 -3.70
C GLY A 73 12.81 -9.62 -3.27
N LEU A 74 12.11 -8.48 -3.17
CA LEU A 74 12.69 -7.22 -2.68
C LEU A 74 13.13 -7.33 -1.21
N ALA A 75 12.32 -7.94 -0.35
CA ALA A 75 12.66 -8.18 1.04
C ALA A 75 13.85 -9.14 1.19
N GLN A 76 13.92 -10.19 0.36
CA GLN A 76 15.05 -11.11 0.33
C GLN A 76 16.34 -10.41 -0.14
N ALA A 77 16.26 -9.52 -1.12
CA ALA A 77 17.41 -8.73 -1.56
C ALA A 77 17.96 -7.86 -0.42
N SER A 78 17.09 -7.17 0.32
CA SER A 78 17.50 -6.39 1.50
C SER A 78 18.24 -7.24 2.54
N LYS A 79 17.72 -8.44 2.81
CA LYS A 79 18.37 -9.40 3.71
C LYS A 79 19.74 -9.85 3.20
N LEU A 80 19.89 -10.05 1.89
CA LEU A 80 21.18 -10.44 1.29
C LEU A 80 22.18 -9.29 1.35
N TYR A 81 21.78 -8.04 1.12
CA TYR A 81 22.65 -6.88 1.27
C TYR A 81 23.20 -6.72 2.70
N ARG A 82 22.51 -7.19 3.73
CA ARG A 82 23.03 -7.21 5.10
C ARG A 82 24.13 -8.25 5.31
N LYS A 83 24.14 -9.30 4.51
CA LYS A 83 25.02 -10.47 4.68
C LYS A 83 26.18 -10.54 3.70
N LEU A 84 26.01 -9.98 2.52
CA LEU A 84 26.92 -10.14 1.40
C LEU A 84 27.36 -8.78 0.88
N ASP A 85 28.62 -8.69 0.50
CA ASP A 85 29.15 -7.51 -0.20
C ASP A 85 28.99 -7.70 -1.71
N PHE A 86 28.18 -6.83 -2.33
CA PHE A 86 27.94 -6.83 -3.77
C PHE A 86 28.58 -5.60 -4.41
N LYS A 87 29.12 -5.77 -5.62
CA LYS A 87 29.57 -4.65 -6.44
C LYS A 87 28.43 -3.65 -6.61
N ASN A 88 28.70 -2.36 -6.36
CA ASN A 88 27.74 -1.27 -6.43
C ASN A 88 26.58 -1.36 -5.40
N SER A 89 26.66 -2.19 -4.38
CA SER A 89 25.62 -2.32 -3.34
C SER A 89 25.21 -0.98 -2.74
N LYS A 90 26.14 -0.02 -2.62
CA LYS A 90 25.91 1.33 -2.10
C LYS A 90 24.88 2.15 -2.87
N ASN A 91 24.54 1.80 -4.09
CA ASN A 91 23.49 2.45 -4.87
C ASN A 91 22.10 1.89 -4.52
N PHE A 92 22.01 0.69 -3.98
CA PHE A 92 20.78 -0.07 -3.82
C PHE A 92 20.38 -0.29 -2.38
N SER A 93 21.34 -0.30 -1.46
CA SER A 93 21.09 -0.65 -0.07
C SER A 93 21.99 0.10 0.90
N LYS A 94 21.46 0.43 2.05
CA LYS A 94 22.17 0.93 3.23
C LYS A 94 22.28 -0.20 4.25
N ASN A 95 23.17 -1.16 3.97
CA ASN A 95 23.43 -2.34 4.82
C ASN A 95 22.17 -3.22 5.07
N GLY A 96 21.27 -3.34 4.10
CA GLY A 96 20.05 -4.13 4.25
C GLY A 96 19.07 -3.59 5.29
N ASN A 97 19.01 -2.27 5.46
CA ASN A 97 18.06 -1.61 6.35
C ASN A 97 16.74 -1.25 5.67
N GLU A 98 16.61 -1.53 4.39
CA GLU A 98 15.39 -1.29 3.64
C GLU A 98 14.33 -2.32 4.01
N ILE A 99 13.07 -1.87 4.08
CA ILE A 99 11.90 -2.72 4.25
C ILE A 99 11.15 -2.77 2.93
N ALA A 100 10.72 -3.94 2.51
CA ALA A 100 9.79 -4.08 1.40
C ALA A 100 8.35 -3.96 1.91
N TRP A 101 7.63 -2.97 1.40
CA TRP A 101 6.23 -2.70 1.71
C TRP A 101 5.33 -3.12 0.57
N GLY A 102 4.24 -3.81 0.88
CA GLY A 102 3.21 -4.13 -0.09
C GLY A 102 1.82 -4.00 0.51
N THR A 103 0.84 -3.69 -0.35
CA THR A 103 -0.56 -3.67 0.03
C THR A 103 -1.32 -4.74 -0.73
N ILE A 104 -2.36 -5.28 -0.10
CA ILE A 104 -3.27 -6.24 -0.72
C ILE A 104 -4.67 -6.04 -0.16
N GLY A 105 -5.70 -6.15 -1.00
CA GLY A 105 -7.08 -6.12 -0.54
C GLY A 105 -7.47 -7.43 0.16
N ASN A 106 -8.47 -7.37 1.04
CA ASN A 106 -8.99 -8.53 1.76
C ASN A 106 -9.36 -9.69 0.82
N ALA A 107 -10.10 -9.41 -0.24
CA ALA A 107 -10.49 -10.42 -1.21
C ALA A 107 -9.30 -11.08 -1.91
N SER A 108 -8.28 -10.30 -2.23
CA SER A 108 -7.07 -10.78 -2.90
C SER A 108 -6.22 -11.71 -2.02
N THR A 109 -6.43 -11.75 -0.71
CA THR A 109 -5.78 -12.72 0.19
C THR A 109 -6.25 -14.15 -0.05
N SER A 110 -7.34 -14.35 -0.80
CA SER A 110 -7.82 -15.68 -1.20
C SER A 110 -7.01 -16.31 -2.34
N GLU A 111 -6.12 -15.56 -2.98
CA GLU A 111 -5.22 -16.08 -4.02
C GLU A 111 -4.18 -17.04 -3.42
N GLY A 112 -3.95 -18.18 -4.07
CA GLY A 112 -2.99 -19.19 -3.58
C GLY A 112 -1.59 -18.63 -3.39
N VAL A 113 -1.14 -17.75 -4.29
CA VAL A 113 0.18 -17.11 -4.24
C VAL A 113 0.38 -16.26 -2.97
N PHE A 114 -0.68 -15.74 -2.37
CA PHE A 114 -0.58 -15.04 -1.09
C PHE A 114 -0.06 -15.98 0.00
N PHE A 115 -0.64 -17.16 0.15
CA PHE A 115 -0.22 -18.14 1.16
C PHE A 115 1.17 -18.72 0.88
N GLU A 116 1.53 -18.93 -0.39
CA GLU A 116 2.88 -19.35 -0.78
C GLU A 116 3.93 -18.33 -0.33
N VAL A 117 3.66 -17.05 -0.57
CA VAL A 117 4.54 -15.95 -0.15
C VAL A 117 4.62 -15.84 1.38
N LEU A 118 3.51 -15.99 2.09
CA LEU A 118 3.54 -16.01 3.55
C LEU A 118 4.42 -17.14 4.07
N ASN A 119 4.25 -18.35 3.56
CA ASN A 119 5.08 -19.47 3.96
C ASN A 119 6.58 -19.18 3.71
N ALA A 120 6.93 -18.74 2.51
CA ALA A 120 8.31 -18.43 2.14
C ALA A 120 8.90 -17.29 3.01
N ALA A 121 8.16 -16.21 3.21
CA ALA A 121 8.61 -15.09 4.03
C ALA A 121 8.81 -15.48 5.49
N GLY A 122 7.90 -16.29 6.05
CA GLY A 122 8.00 -16.83 7.39
C GLY A 122 9.20 -17.74 7.59
N VAL A 123 9.51 -18.59 6.60
CA VAL A 123 10.70 -19.47 6.63
C VAL A 123 11.99 -18.66 6.51
N HIS A 124 12.03 -17.73 5.57
CA HIS A 124 13.23 -16.93 5.28
C HIS A 124 13.46 -15.80 6.29
N GLN A 125 12.44 -15.36 7.02
CA GLN A 125 12.54 -14.23 7.94
C GLN A 125 13.14 -13.01 7.23
N VAL A 126 12.33 -12.38 6.39
CA VAL A 126 12.72 -11.25 5.54
C VAL A 126 12.09 -9.94 6.02
N PRO A 127 12.73 -8.78 5.83
CA PRO A 127 12.21 -7.46 6.24
C PRO A 127 11.06 -7.02 5.32
N MET A 128 9.88 -7.58 5.53
CA MET A 128 8.69 -7.37 4.72
C MET A 128 7.51 -6.93 5.58
N VAL A 129 6.76 -5.95 5.11
CA VAL A 129 5.48 -5.55 5.70
C VAL A 129 4.40 -5.69 4.65
N ILE A 130 3.38 -6.50 4.94
CA ILE A 130 2.17 -6.63 4.14
C ILE A 130 1.05 -5.88 4.86
N SER A 131 0.48 -4.87 4.21
CA SER A 131 -0.70 -4.17 4.68
C SER A 131 -1.93 -4.74 3.99
N ILE A 132 -2.80 -5.41 4.74
CA ILE A 132 -4.08 -5.94 4.24
C ILE A 132 -5.16 -4.90 4.48
N TRP A 133 -5.80 -4.44 3.43
CA TRP A 133 -6.85 -3.44 3.49
C TRP A 133 -8.22 -4.12 3.41
N ASP A 134 -8.94 -4.09 4.53
CA ASP A 134 -10.17 -4.84 4.72
C ASP A 134 -11.37 -3.90 4.97
N ASP A 135 -12.24 -3.81 3.97
CA ASP A 135 -13.54 -3.13 4.05
C ASP A 135 -14.71 -4.10 4.24
N LYS A 136 -14.41 -5.37 4.53
CA LYS A 136 -15.37 -6.48 4.69
C LYS A 136 -15.96 -7.02 3.38
N TYR A 137 -15.56 -6.52 2.22
CA TYR A 137 -16.12 -6.91 0.93
C TYR A 137 -15.04 -7.20 -0.10
N GLY A 138 -15.29 -8.20 -0.94
CA GLY A 138 -14.59 -8.41 -2.21
C GLY A 138 -15.51 -8.01 -3.34
N ILE A 139 -15.49 -6.74 -3.77
CA ILE A 139 -16.47 -6.10 -4.63
C ILE A 139 -17.85 -6.15 -3.97
N SER A 140 -18.63 -7.22 -4.19
CA SER A 140 -19.98 -7.45 -3.63
C SER A 140 -20.07 -8.66 -2.70
N VAL A 141 -18.97 -9.42 -2.54
CA VAL A 141 -18.93 -10.64 -1.73
C VAL A 141 -18.46 -10.31 -0.32
N GLU A 142 -19.25 -10.66 0.68
CA GLU A 142 -18.88 -10.43 2.07
C GLU A 142 -17.75 -11.38 2.54
N ASN A 143 -16.93 -10.93 3.51
CA ASN A 143 -15.85 -11.74 4.06
C ASN A 143 -16.31 -13.12 4.57
N LYS A 144 -17.53 -13.23 5.11
CA LYS A 144 -18.07 -14.51 5.59
C LYS A 144 -18.19 -15.58 4.50
N ASP A 145 -18.37 -15.15 3.24
CA ASP A 145 -18.52 -16.04 2.09
C ASP A 145 -17.19 -16.25 1.35
N GLN A 146 -16.11 -15.60 1.80
CA GLN A 146 -14.83 -15.59 1.11
C GLN A 146 -13.66 -16.04 1.99
N THR A 147 -13.67 -15.70 3.28
CA THR A 147 -12.55 -15.91 4.20
C THR A 147 -12.98 -16.81 5.34
N ILE A 148 -12.28 -17.94 5.52
CA ILE A 148 -12.48 -18.80 6.70
C ILE A 148 -12.31 -17.97 7.98
N LYS A 149 -13.13 -18.25 9.00
CA LYS A 149 -13.20 -17.45 10.24
C LYS A 149 -13.74 -16.03 10.05
N GLU A 150 -14.11 -15.63 8.85
CA GLU A 150 -14.63 -14.30 8.54
C GLU A 150 -13.64 -13.16 8.90
N ASP A 151 -12.43 -13.53 9.35
CA ASP A 151 -11.36 -12.65 9.80
C ASP A 151 -9.99 -13.16 9.32
N ILE A 152 -9.29 -12.34 8.57
CA ILE A 152 -8.01 -12.71 7.96
C ILE A 152 -6.92 -12.92 9.03
N SER A 153 -6.88 -12.09 10.06
CA SER A 153 -5.89 -12.23 11.14
C SER A 153 -6.11 -13.53 11.93
N GLU A 154 -7.38 -13.92 12.15
CA GLU A 154 -7.70 -15.18 12.78
C GLU A 154 -7.36 -16.37 11.87
N ALA A 155 -7.68 -16.30 10.60
CA ALA A 155 -7.32 -17.30 9.60
C ALA A 155 -5.80 -17.51 9.51
N LEU A 156 -5.02 -16.43 9.68
CA LEU A 156 -3.55 -16.45 9.64
C LEU A 156 -2.89 -16.70 11.00
N SER A 157 -3.63 -17.00 12.06
CA SER A 157 -3.08 -17.19 13.41
C SER A 157 -1.98 -18.25 13.48
N GLY A 158 -2.05 -19.29 12.65
CA GLY A 158 -1.03 -20.34 12.53
C GLY A 158 0.31 -19.87 11.95
N PHE A 159 0.35 -18.71 11.28
CA PHE A 159 1.59 -18.09 10.78
C PHE A 159 2.25 -17.18 11.81
N LYS A 160 1.61 -16.90 12.93
CA LYS A 160 2.16 -16.02 13.97
C LYS A 160 3.40 -16.62 14.60
N ARG A 161 4.44 -15.79 14.80
CA ARG A 161 5.64 -16.20 15.54
C ARG A 161 5.32 -16.52 17.00
N THR A 162 6.09 -17.43 17.56
CA THR A 162 6.11 -17.72 19.01
C THR A 162 7.55 -17.61 19.53
N PRO A 163 7.78 -17.60 20.85
CA PRO A 163 9.14 -17.61 21.39
C PRO A 163 9.99 -18.78 20.88
N GLN A 164 9.37 -19.90 20.46
CA GLN A 164 10.05 -21.11 20.03
C GLN A 164 10.07 -21.30 18.51
N LYS A 165 9.20 -20.60 17.75
CA LYS A 165 9.02 -20.81 16.32
C LYS A 165 8.99 -19.51 15.54
N LYS A 166 9.67 -19.54 14.39
CA LYS A 166 9.60 -18.46 13.39
C LYS A 166 8.17 -18.26 12.89
N GLY A 167 7.87 -17.09 12.41
CA GLY A 167 6.59 -16.72 11.82
C GLY A 167 6.53 -15.22 11.60
N PHE A 168 5.31 -14.73 11.50
CA PHE A 168 4.99 -13.31 11.33
C PHE A 168 4.67 -12.62 12.65
N GLU A 169 4.96 -11.33 12.76
CA GLU A 169 4.18 -10.48 13.64
C GLU A 169 2.87 -10.10 12.92
N ILE A 170 1.73 -10.26 13.62
CA ILE A 170 0.41 -9.91 13.08
C ILE A 170 -0.17 -8.82 13.97
N LEU A 171 -0.35 -7.64 13.36
CA LEU A 171 -0.90 -6.45 14.00
C LEU A 171 -2.26 -6.14 13.37
N THR A 172 -3.20 -5.67 14.17
CA THR A 172 -4.53 -5.25 13.71
C THR A 172 -4.78 -3.80 14.10
N VAL A 173 -5.42 -3.05 13.22
CA VAL A 173 -5.76 -1.64 13.46
C VAL A 173 -7.01 -1.26 12.67
N ASN A 174 -7.79 -0.32 13.16
CA ASN A 174 -8.95 0.20 12.44
C ASN A 174 -8.53 1.30 11.45
N GLY A 175 -9.03 1.24 10.22
CA GLY A 175 -8.64 2.16 9.15
C GLY A 175 -9.08 3.61 9.36
N TRP A 176 -10.04 3.86 10.23
CA TRP A 176 -10.51 5.19 10.60
C TRP A 176 -9.77 5.80 11.82
N ASP A 177 -8.90 5.03 12.49
CA ASP A 177 -8.10 5.51 13.65
C ASP A 177 -6.71 5.91 13.18
N TYR A 178 -6.56 7.19 12.81
CA TYR A 178 -5.32 7.71 12.26
C TYR A 178 -4.12 7.63 13.24
N PRO A 179 -4.24 8.02 14.53
CA PRO A 179 -3.15 7.87 15.49
C PRO A 179 -2.69 6.42 15.66
N ASP A 180 -3.63 5.49 15.77
CA ASP A 180 -3.30 4.07 15.94
C ASP A 180 -2.68 3.47 14.67
N LEU A 181 -3.12 3.92 13.49
CA LEU A 181 -2.46 3.57 12.21
C LEU A 181 -0.98 3.97 12.22
N ILE A 182 -0.64 5.21 12.61
CA ILE A 182 0.75 5.68 12.67
C ILE A 182 1.56 4.82 13.64
N ASN A 183 1.06 4.58 14.85
CA ASN A 183 1.74 3.77 15.86
C ASN A 183 1.94 2.32 15.38
N THR A 184 0.91 1.73 14.77
CA THR A 184 0.95 0.36 14.26
C THR A 184 1.94 0.21 13.11
N TYR A 185 1.96 1.13 12.17
CA TYR A 185 2.92 1.11 11.06
C TYR A 185 4.35 1.40 11.53
N GLN A 186 4.54 2.28 12.51
CA GLN A 186 5.86 2.49 13.12
C GLN A 186 6.37 1.20 13.77
N LYS A 187 5.55 0.55 14.58
CA LYS A 187 5.87 -0.75 15.20
C LYS A 187 6.18 -1.82 14.16
N ALA A 188 5.39 -1.90 13.10
CA ALA A 188 5.63 -2.85 12.00
C ALA A 188 6.98 -2.59 11.31
N SER A 189 7.31 -1.31 11.08
CA SER A 189 8.59 -0.89 10.50
C SER A 189 9.77 -1.29 11.36
N ASP A 190 9.68 -1.05 12.66
CA ASP A 190 10.77 -1.32 13.61
C ASP A 190 11.03 -2.83 13.69
N ILE A 191 9.98 -3.64 13.81
CA ILE A 191 10.09 -5.10 13.82
C ILE A 191 10.74 -5.60 12.53
N ALA A 192 10.21 -5.20 11.38
CA ALA A 192 10.71 -5.67 10.10
C ALA A 192 12.16 -5.23 9.84
N ARG A 193 12.52 -3.98 10.19
CA ARG A 193 13.85 -3.42 9.97
C ARG A 193 14.91 -3.99 10.89
N VAL A 194 14.60 -4.06 12.18
CA VAL A 194 15.58 -4.44 13.21
C VAL A 194 15.71 -5.94 13.31
N GLU A 195 14.58 -6.64 13.42
CA GLU A 195 14.55 -8.07 13.67
C GLU A 195 14.56 -8.92 12.38
N HIS A 196 14.27 -8.31 11.20
CA HIS A 196 14.04 -9.04 9.94
C HIS A 196 12.91 -10.07 10.06
N VAL A 197 11.91 -9.77 10.90
CA VAL A 197 10.68 -10.55 11.01
C VAL A 197 9.64 -9.96 10.07
N PRO A 198 9.01 -10.76 9.19
CA PRO A 198 7.95 -10.25 8.34
C PRO A 198 6.71 -9.91 9.19
N VAL A 199 6.03 -8.81 8.81
CA VAL A 199 4.89 -8.28 9.55
C VAL A 199 3.67 -8.22 8.64
N ILE A 200 2.52 -8.60 9.18
CA ILE A 200 1.21 -8.34 8.60
C ILE A 200 0.54 -7.23 9.42
N VAL A 201 0.08 -6.18 8.75
CA VAL A 201 -0.80 -5.17 9.33
C VAL A 201 -2.18 -5.35 8.70
N HIS A 202 -3.11 -5.88 9.46
CA HIS A 202 -4.50 -6.03 9.03
C HIS A 202 -5.27 -4.75 9.39
N VAL A 203 -5.49 -3.91 8.40
CA VAL A 203 -6.24 -2.66 8.52
C VAL A 203 -7.71 -2.99 8.31
N ARG A 204 -8.44 -3.04 9.42
CA ARG A 204 -9.86 -3.40 9.48
C ARG A 204 -10.75 -2.18 9.32
N GLU A 205 -12.01 -2.43 9.06
CA GLU A 205 -13.06 -1.41 9.08
C GLU A 205 -12.75 -0.21 8.17
N LEU A 206 -12.13 -0.48 7.02
CA LEU A 206 -12.02 0.52 5.97
C LEU A 206 -13.39 0.85 5.39
N THR A 207 -13.51 2.04 4.85
CA THR A 207 -14.74 2.54 4.24
C THR A 207 -14.55 2.79 2.75
N GLN A 208 -15.59 2.52 1.98
CA GLN A 208 -15.67 2.84 0.54
C GLN A 208 -16.96 3.63 0.26
N PRO A 209 -17.01 4.93 0.60
CA PRO A 209 -18.24 5.73 0.55
C PRO A 209 -18.90 5.80 -0.83
N ILE A 210 -18.12 5.63 -1.91
CA ILE A 210 -18.61 5.61 -3.29
C ILE A 210 -18.64 4.22 -3.91
N GLY A 211 -18.44 3.18 -3.09
CA GLY A 211 -18.37 1.79 -3.52
C GLY A 211 -17.07 1.41 -4.24
N HIS A 212 -16.97 0.13 -4.61
CA HIS A 212 -15.76 -0.44 -5.24
C HIS A 212 -15.54 0.08 -6.65
N SER A 213 -16.60 0.18 -7.45
CA SER A 213 -16.50 0.58 -8.85
C SER A 213 -17.74 1.35 -9.32
N THR A 214 -17.58 2.09 -10.42
CA THR A 214 -18.69 2.82 -11.06
C THR A 214 -19.69 1.91 -11.77
N SER A 215 -19.37 0.64 -11.98
CA SER A 215 -20.22 -0.34 -12.67
C SER A 215 -21.34 -0.91 -11.79
N GLY A 216 -21.31 -0.69 -10.50
CA GLY A 216 -22.31 -1.20 -9.56
C GLY A 216 -22.51 -0.28 -8.37
N SER A 217 -23.76 -0.08 -8.00
CA SER A 217 -24.12 0.64 -6.79
C SER A 217 -23.93 -0.26 -5.57
N HIS A 218 -23.22 0.19 -4.57
CA HIS A 218 -23.01 -0.58 -3.36
C HIS A 218 -24.29 -0.74 -2.51
N GLU A 219 -25.29 0.08 -2.75
CA GLU A 219 -26.62 -0.07 -2.14
C GLU A 219 -27.34 -1.36 -2.55
N ARG A 220 -26.86 -2.03 -3.59
CA ARG A 220 -27.43 -3.30 -4.05
C ARG A 220 -26.98 -4.49 -3.20
N TYR A 221 -25.83 -4.39 -2.52
CA TYR A 221 -25.26 -5.51 -1.77
C TYR A 221 -24.91 -5.18 -0.31
N LYS A 222 -24.70 -3.91 0.03
CA LYS A 222 -24.49 -3.50 1.43
C LYS A 222 -25.82 -3.22 2.12
N SER A 223 -25.94 -3.59 3.39
CA SER A 223 -27.10 -3.23 4.21
C SER A 223 -27.17 -1.72 4.44
N LYS A 224 -28.36 -1.22 4.73
CA LYS A 224 -28.55 0.21 5.06
C LYS A 224 -27.72 0.61 6.28
N ASP A 225 -27.67 -0.25 7.29
CA ASP A 225 -26.88 0.00 8.50
C ASP A 225 -25.38 0.09 8.21
N ARG A 226 -24.87 -0.78 7.32
CA ARG A 226 -23.47 -0.71 6.86
C ARG A 226 -23.19 0.58 6.11
N LEU A 227 -24.06 0.99 5.22
CA LEU A 227 -23.91 2.23 4.45
C LEU A 227 -23.93 3.48 5.36
N GLU A 228 -24.79 3.50 6.36
CA GLU A 228 -24.83 4.59 7.32
C GLU A 228 -23.58 4.60 8.21
N TRP A 229 -23.15 3.43 8.67
CA TRP A 229 -21.91 3.28 9.41
C TRP A 229 -20.68 3.79 8.60
N GLU A 230 -20.58 3.45 7.31
CA GLU A 230 -19.49 3.92 6.44
C GLU A 230 -19.47 5.45 6.29
N LYS A 231 -20.63 6.10 6.21
CA LYS A 231 -20.72 7.57 6.15
C LYS A 231 -20.17 8.21 7.43
N VAL A 232 -20.53 7.66 8.59
CA VAL A 232 -20.10 8.19 9.89
C VAL A 232 -18.63 7.90 10.16
N ASN A 233 -18.13 6.76 9.69
CA ASN A 233 -16.77 6.30 9.92
C ASN A 233 -15.86 6.46 8.68
N ASP A 234 -16.23 7.31 7.73
CA ASP A 234 -15.35 7.65 6.61
C ASP A 234 -13.98 8.10 7.11
N CYS A 235 -12.93 7.43 6.64
CA CYS A 235 -11.58 7.61 7.14
C CYS A 235 -11.07 9.06 6.97
N ASN A 236 -11.46 9.74 5.88
CA ASN A 236 -11.08 11.12 5.64
C ASN A 236 -11.82 12.08 6.58
N LEU A 237 -13.11 11.84 6.80
CA LEU A 237 -13.89 12.64 7.75
C LEU A 237 -13.39 12.45 9.18
N LYS A 238 -13.06 11.24 9.60
CA LYS A 238 -12.46 10.95 10.91
C LYS A 238 -11.11 11.63 11.07
N MET A 239 -10.24 11.58 10.06
CA MET A 239 -8.97 12.29 10.07
C MET A 239 -9.16 13.81 10.17
N ARG A 240 -10.09 14.37 9.39
CA ARG A 240 -10.42 15.79 9.42
C ARG A 240 -10.88 16.23 10.81
N GLN A 241 -11.78 15.47 11.42
CA GLN A 241 -12.27 15.75 12.78
C GLN A 241 -11.15 15.67 13.81
N TRP A 242 -10.30 14.63 13.72
CA TRP A 242 -9.14 14.47 14.61
C TRP A 242 -8.17 15.66 14.54
N ILE A 243 -7.91 16.20 13.35
CA ILE A 243 -7.07 17.39 13.16
C ILE A 243 -7.67 18.60 13.89
N ILE A 244 -8.97 18.79 13.80
CA ILE A 244 -9.69 19.91 14.45
C ILE A 244 -9.69 19.73 15.98
N ASP A 245 -10.05 18.55 16.46
CA ASP A 245 -10.14 18.23 17.89
C ASP A 245 -8.81 18.38 18.62
N ASN A 246 -7.70 18.11 17.90
CA ASN A 246 -6.35 18.30 18.44
C ASN A 246 -5.75 19.69 18.16
N SER A 247 -6.56 20.64 17.67
CA SER A 247 -6.15 22.01 17.40
C SER A 247 -4.93 22.14 16.47
N ILE A 248 -4.74 21.17 15.57
CA ILE A 248 -3.65 21.17 14.57
C ILE A 248 -4.00 22.15 13.44
N SER A 249 -5.29 22.23 13.07
CA SER A 249 -5.84 23.16 12.11
C SER A 249 -7.31 23.44 12.45
N ASN A 250 -7.98 24.25 11.64
CA ASN A 250 -9.39 24.58 11.80
C ASN A 250 -10.18 24.29 10.51
N ASP A 251 -11.50 24.32 10.61
CA ASP A 251 -12.42 24.01 9.52
C ASP A 251 -12.19 24.87 8.28
N ASN A 252 -11.94 26.16 8.44
CA ASN A 252 -11.74 27.10 7.34
C ASN A 252 -10.44 26.79 6.58
N GLU A 253 -9.35 26.50 7.29
CA GLU A 253 -8.07 26.15 6.69
C GLU A 253 -8.15 24.82 5.93
N LEU A 254 -8.77 23.80 6.52
CA LEU A 254 -8.95 22.51 5.86
C LEU A 254 -9.82 22.63 4.61
N THR A 255 -10.91 23.37 4.68
CA THR A 255 -11.78 23.64 3.53
C THR A 255 -11.02 24.37 2.39
N LYS A 256 -10.15 25.32 2.76
CA LYS A 256 -9.30 26.01 1.79
C LYS A 256 -8.29 25.04 1.12
N ILE A 257 -7.65 24.17 1.89
CA ILE A 257 -6.73 23.15 1.37
C ILE A 257 -7.47 22.21 0.42
N GLU A 258 -8.63 21.71 0.81
CA GLU A 258 -9.46 20.83 -0.02
C GLU A 258 -9.85 21.47 -1.35
N SER A 259 -10.24 22.76 -1.31
CA SER A 259 -10.55 23.51 -2.54
C SER A 259 -9.33 23.67 -3.43
N GLN A 260 -8.18 24.05 -2.87
CA GLN A 260 -6.92 24.18 -3.61
C GLN A 260 -6.50 22.84 -4.25
N CYS A 261 -6.65 21.72 -3.53
CA CYS A 261 -6.37 20.39 -4.08
C CYS A 261 -7.28 20.06 -5.27
N LYS A 262 -8.58 20.35 -5.15
CA LYS A 262 -9.54 20.15 -6.25
C LYS A 262 -9.17 20.96 -7.51
N ASP A 263 -8.78 22.21 -7.31
CA ASP A 263 -8.39 23.07 -8.42
C ASP A 263 -7.05 22.62 -9.04
N TYR A 264 -6.09 22.22 -8.20
CA TYR A 264 -4.83 21.66 -8.68
C TYR A 264 -5.03 20.39 -9.53
N VAL A 265 -5.93 19.50 -9.11
CA VAL A 265 -6.28 18.31 -9.91
C VAL A 265 -6.89 18.69 -11.25
N LYS A 266 -7.82 19.67 -11.27
CA LYS A 266 -8.44 20.16 -12.54
C LYS A 266 -7.41 20.76 -13.50
N VAL A 267 -6.50 21.60 -12.99
CA VAL A 267 -5.41 22.21 -13.78
C VAL A 267 -4.49 21.12 -14.31
N SER A 268 -4.00 20.23 -13.46
CA SER A 268 -3.11 19.12 -13.84
C SER A 268 -3.72 18.21 -14.91
N LYS A 269 -5.03 17.93 -14.79
CA LYS A 269 -5.77 17.19 -15.83
C LYS A 269 -5.80 17.91 -17.17
N LYS A 270 -5.95 19.24 -17.16
CA LYS A 270 -6.04 20.04 -18.40
C LYS A 270 -4.69 20.18 -19.08
N GLU A 271 -3.61 20.17 -18.32
CA GLU A 271 -2.23 20.35 -18.80
C GLU A 271 -1.58 19.05 -19.26
N ALA A 272 -2.15 17.90 -18.95
CA ALA A 272 -1.67 16.58 -19.35
C ALA A 272 -2.05 16.24 -20.79
#